data_32eda86cf20f3440cda40d0abaf8e465
#
_entry.id   32eda86cf20f3440cda40d0abaf8e465
#
_cell.length_a   1.000
_cell.length_b   1.000
_cell.length_c   1.000
_cell.angle_alpha   90.00
_cell.angle_beta   90.00
_cell.angle_gamma   90.00
#
_symmetry.space_group_name_H-M   'P 1'
#
loop_
_entity.id
_entity.type
_entity.pdbx_description
1 polymer ?
#
loop_
_entity_poly.entity_id
_entity_poly.type
_entity_poly.pdbx_seq_one_letter_code
_entity_poly.pdbx_strand_id
1 'polypeptide(L)'
;MRRVLAVLAVVLALALAQRAEVSAGSPFGVQGGLRFPLVPLLLDGRVYGGAGLEALGGGADLLLKVPLTDLYLGLGAFYGTGPALTLPQEARGQGGVRAVLGTWLNLPLPLVGVYAELHPVYYLRPAPGFGLGGAVGLSVGL
;
A
#
# COMPACT_ATOMS: atom_id res chain seq x y z
N MET A 1 16.65 13.38 -26.81
CA MET A 1 16.59 11.94 -27.09
C MET A 1 17.17 11.08 -25.98
N ARG A 2 18.42 11.31 -25.55
CA ARG A 2 19.03 10.48 -24.49
C ARG A 2 18.26 10.49 -23.19
N ARG A 3 17.71 11.62 -22.77
CA ARG A 3 16.92 11.74 -21.53
C ARG A 3 15.59 10.99 -21.62
N VAL A 4 14.96 11.01 -22.77
CA VAL A 4 13.70 10.29 -23.00
C VAL A 4 13.94 8.79 -22.98
N LEU A 5 15.03 8.32 -23.60
CA LEU A 5 15.39 6.91 -23.58
C LEU A 5 15.73 6.43 -22.15
N ALA A 6 16.42 7.26 -21.38
CA ALA A 6 16.74 6.94 -19.99
C ALA A 6 15.46 6.83 -19.14
N VAL A 7 14.52 7.76 -19.28
CA VAL A 7 13.24 7.71 -18.58
C VAL A 7 12.45 6.48 -19.00
N LEU A 8 12.40 6.19 -20.30
CA LEU A 8 11.71 5.01 -20.80
C LEU A 8 12.33 3.71 -20.26
N ALA A 9 13.65 3.63 -20.21
CA ALA A 9 14.35 2.47 -19.66
C ALA A 9 14.06 2.27 -18.17
N VAL A 10 14.03 3.34 -17.39
CA VAL A 10 13.68 3.29 -15.97
C VAL A 10 12.23 2.85 -15.78
N VAL A 11 11.30 3.42 -16.53
CA VAL A 11 9.88 3.05 -16.48
C VAL A 11 9.69 1.57 -16.84
N LEU A 12 10.39 1.11 -17.89
CA LEU A 12 10.31 -0.28 -18.32
C LEU A 12 10.92 -1.22 -17.26
N ALA A 13 12.04 -0.86 -16.65
CA ALA A 13 12.66 -1.62 -15.59
C ALA A 13 11.75 -1.72 -14.36
N LEU A 14 11.11 -0.63 -13.96
CA LEU A 14 10.13 -0.61 -12.89
C LEU A 14 8.91 -1.47 -13.23
N ALA A 15 8.44 -1.41 -14.47
CA ALA A 15 7.32 -2.23 -14.93
C ALA A 15 7.63 -3.72 -14.85
N LEU A 16 8.84 -4.12 -15.21
CA LEU A 16 9.27 -5.54 -15.20
C LEU A 16 9.44 -6.08 -13.76
N ALA A 17 9.71 -5.20 -12.80
CA ALA A 17 9.92 -5.58 -11.40
C ALA A 17 8.66 -5.42 -10.54
N GLN A 18 7.53 -5.04 -11.12
CA GLN A 18 6.29 -4.79 -10.40
C GLN A 18 5.64 -6.07 -9.88
N ARG A 19 4.95 -5.89 -8.78
CA ARG A 19 4.02 -6.86 -8.24
C ARG A 19 2.62 -6.25 -8.21
N ALA A 20 1.63 -7.01 -8.62
CA ALA A 20 0.23 -6.62 -8.45
C ALA A 20 -0.24 -7.07 -7.08
N GLU A 21 -0.96 -6.21 -6.38
CA GLU A 21 -1.46 -6.49 -5.04
C GLU A 21 -2.96 -6.25 -4.96
N VAL A 22 -3.65 -7.12 -4.25
CA VAL A 22 -5.06 -6.97 -3.89
C VAL A 22 -5.19 -7.22 -2.40
N SER A 23 -5.85 -6.35 -1.69
CA SER A 23 -6.01 -6.48 -0.25
C SER A 23 -7.42 -6.15 0.20
N ALA A 24 -7.77 -6.68 1.35
CA ALA A 24 -8.99 -6.33 2.07
C ALA A 24 -8.62 -5.75 3.43
N GLY A 25 -9.22 -4.63 3.78
CA GLY A 25 -8.96 -3.95 5.04
C GLY A 25 -8.97 -2.43 4.87
N SER A 26 -8.22 -1.74 5.74
CA SER A 26 -8.14 -0.29 5.72
C SER A 26 -7.22 0.20 4.58
N PRO A 27 -7.43 1.42 4.06
CA PRO A 27 -8.44 2.39 4.52
C PRO A 27 -9.81 2.26 3.84
N PHE A 28 -9.91 1.59 2.71
CA PHE A 28 -11.09 1.73 1.85
C PHE A 28 -11.99 0.50 1.78
N GLY A 29 -11.55 -0.65 2.25
CA GLY A 29 -12.29 -1.91 2.16
C GLY A 29 -11.58 -2.91 1.27
N VAL A 30 -11.67 -2.76 -0.03
CA VAL A 30 -10.91 -3.55 -0.99
C VAL A 30 -9.99 -2.62 -1.75
N GLN A 31 -8.72 -2.96 -1.83
CA GLN A 31 -7.72 -2.17 -2.52
C GLN A 31 -6.99 -3.03 -3.54
N GLY A 32 -6.66 -2.40 -4.65
CA GLY A 32 -5.76 -2.95 -5.65
C GLY A 32 -4.61 -1.99 -5.91
N GLY A 33 -3.43 -2.51 -6.16
CA GLY A 33 -2.28 -1.64 -6.36
C GLY A 33 -1.10 -2.33 -6.98
N LEU A 34 -0.02 -1.57 -7.05
CA LEU A 34 1.26 -2.02 -7.58
C LEU A 34 2.34 -1.75 -6.55
N ARG A 35 3.18 -2.73 -6.33
CA ARG A 35 4.41 -2.61 -5.55
C ARG A 35 5.60 -2.74 -6.48
N PHE A 36 6.57 -1.85 -6.33
CA PHE A 36 7.75 -1.80 -7.18
C PHE A 36 8.99 -1.47 -6.36
N PRO A 37 10.15 -2.03 -6.72
CA PRO A 37 11.39 -1.74 -6.00
C PRO A 37 11.87 -0.32 -6.33
N LEU A 38 12.22 0.44 -5.29
CA LEU A 38 12.93 1.71 -5.41
C LEU A 38 14.41 1.51 -5.15
N VAL A 39 14.74 0.78 -4.09
CA VAL A 39 16.09 0.28 -3.81
C VAL A 39 15.98 -1.23 -3.70
N PRO A 40 16.62 -2.00 -4.58
CA PRO A 40 16.51 -3.45 -4.56
C PRO A 40 16.85 -4.04 -3.19
N LEU A 41 16.05 -5.00 -2.72
CA LEU A 41 16.18 -5.71 -1.46
C LEU A 41 16.02 -4.83 -0.20
N LEU A 42 15.78 -3.53 -0.34
CA LEU A 42 15.70 -2.63 0.81
C LEU A 42 14.40 -1.83 0.84
N LEU A 43 14.05 -1.14 -0.23
CA LEU A 43 12.97 -0.17 -0.25
C LEU A 43 12.05 -0.40 -1.44
N ASP A 44 10.76 -0.55 -1.16
CA ASP A 44 9.72 -0.61 -2.17
C ASP A 44 8.83 0.63 -2.11
N GLY A 45 8.28 0.97 -3.26
CA GLY A 45 7.16 1.88 -3.36
C GLY A 45 5.88 1.10 -3.62
N ARG A 46 4.76 1.61 -3.14
CA ARG A 46 3.45 1.06 -3.44
C ARG A 46 2.49 2.19 -3.76
N VAL A 47 1.71 2.03 -4.82
CA VAL A 47 0.57 2.88 -5.12
C VAL A 47 -0.67 2.00 -5.16
N TYR A 48 -1.77 2.50 -4.63
CA TYR A 48 -2.99 1.71 -4.55
C TYR A 48 -4.23 2.59 -4.70
N GLY A 49 -5.27 1.99 -5.18
CA GLY A 49 -6.61 2.55 -5.17
C GLY A 49 -7.56 1.56 -4.54
N GLY A 50 -8.62 2.05 -3.95
CA GLY A 50 -9.56 1.18 -3.26
C GLY A 50 -10.98 1.69 -3.30
N ALA A 51 -11.90 0.76 -3.09
CA ALA A 51 -13.31 1.03 -2.98
C ALA A 51 -13.94 0.13 -1.91
N GLY A 52 -14.91 0.67 -1.21
CA GLY A 52 -15.75 -0.06 -0.27
C GLY A 52 -17.19 0.29 -0.52
N LEU A 53 -18.07 -0.04 0.44
CA LEU A 53 -19.49 0.24 0.30
C LEU A 53 -19.79 1.72 0.10
N GLU A 54 -19.03 2.59 0.74
CA GLU A 54 -19.19 4.04 0.64
C GLU A 54 -17.86 4.78 0.56
N ALA A 55 -16.79 4.07 0.27
CA ALA A 55 -15.45 4.63 0.25
C ALA A 55 -14.82 4.45 -1.13
N LEU A 56 -14.12 5.47 -1.58
CA LEU A 56 -13.35 5.43 -2.82
C LEU A 56 -12.13 6.31 -2.64
N GLY A 57 -10.95 5.82 -2.98
CA GLY A 57 -9.75 6.62 -2.85
C GLY A 57 -8.49 5.91 -3.26
N GLY A 58 -7.38 6.52 -2.94
CA GLY A 58 -6.07 6.00 -3.24
C GLY A 58 -5.00 6.49 -2.29
N GLY A 59 -3.83 5.91 -2.42
CA GLY A 59 -2.69 6.27 -1.60
C GLY A 59 -1.39 5.75 -2.14
N ALA A 60 -0.33 6.08 -1.43
CA ALA A 60 1.02 5.62 -1.73
C ALA A 60 1.80 5.38 -0.45
N ASP A 61 2.64 4.38 -0.46
CA ASP A 61 3.49 4.01 0.67
C ASP A 61 4.95 3.84 0.23
N LEU A 62 5.86 4.09 1.16
CA LEU A 62 7.25 3.66 1.10
C LEU A 62 7.42 2.52 2.10
N LEU A 63 7.93 1.39 1.66
CA LEU A 63 8.03 0.16 2.45
C LEU A 63 9.49 -0.25 2.56
N LEU A 64 9.99 -0.25 3.79
CA LEU A 64 11.36 -0.67 4.11
C LEU A 64 11.34 -2.13 4.54
N LYS A 65 12.11 -2.95 3.84
CA LYS A 65 12.26 -4.37 4.18
C LYS A 65 13.25 -4.53 5.33
N VAL A 66 12.88 -5.30 6.33
CA VAL A 66 13.78 -5.62 7.43
C VAL A 66 14.63 -6.84 7.01
N PRO A 67 15.96 -6.69 6.87
CA PRO A 67 16.80 -7.78 6.39
C PRO A 67 16.71 -9.02 7.26
N LEU A 68 16.80 -10.20 6.64
CA LEU A 68 16.78 -11.51 7.27
C LEU A 68 15.45 -11.87 7.95
N THR A 69 14.40 -11.10 7.69
CA THR A 69 13.05 -11.37 8.22
C THR A 69 12.01 -11.24 7.12
N ASP A 70 10.80 -11.66 7.41
CA ASP A 70 9.64 -11.43 6.54
C ASP A 70 8.91 -10.11 6.87
N LEU A 71 9.47 -9.33 7.77
CA LEU A 71 8.87 -8.07 8.22
C LEU A 71 9.23 -6.92 7.30
N TYR A 72 8.32 -5.97 7.18
CA TYR A 72 8.59 -4.69 6.55
C TYR A 72 7.87 -3.56 7.30
N LEU A 73 8.45 -2.38 7.22
CA LEU A 73 7.95 -1.17 7.86
C LEU A 73 7.73 -0.12 6.80
N GLY A 74 6.70 0.69 6.95
CA GLY A 74 6.44 1.72 5.96
C GLY A 74 5.81 2.97 6.50
N LEU A 75 5.81 3.97 5.67
CA LEU A 75 5.11 5.23 5.85
C LEU A 75 4.38 5.55 4.55
N GLY A 76 3.18 6.06 4.67
CA GLY A 76 2.41 6.42 3.50
C GLY A 76 1.38 7.49 3.78
N ALA A 77 0.70 7.87 2.70
CA ALA A 77 -0.39 8.83 2.74
C ALA A 77 -1.53 8.33 1.88
N PHE A 78 -2.74 8.68 2.26
CA PHE A 78 -3.94 8.31 1.52
C PHE A 78 -4.93 9.47 1.50
N TYR A 79 -5.79 9.46 0.50
CA TYR A 79 -6.91 10.37 0.39
C TYR A 79 -8.07 9.68 -0.32
N GLY A 80 -9.27 9.96 0.14
CA GLY A 80 -10.46 9.39 -0.48
C GLY A 80 -11.74 9.92 0.13
N THR A 81 -12.83 9.30 -0.24
CA THR A 81 -14.16 9.56 0.30
C THR A 81 -14.62 8.35 1.09
N GLY A 82 -15.57 8.54 1.98
CA GLY A 82 -16.16 7.44 2.72
C GLY A 82 -15.55 7.20 4.09
N PRO A 83 -16.18 6.36 4.89
CA PRO A 83 -15.69 6.01 6.22
C PRO A 83 -14.48 5.08 6.12
N ALA A 84 -13.49 5.28 6.97
CA ALA A 84 -12.45 4.30 7.16
C ALA A 84 -13.01 3.07 7.86
N LEU A 85 -12.52 1.89 7.51
CA LEU A 85 -13.00 0.64 8.11
C LEU A 85 -12.77 0.56 9.61
N THR A 86 -11.77 1.27 10.11
CA THR A 86 -11.35 1.20 11.51
C THR A 86 -12.01 2.24 12.39
N LEU A 87 -12.55 3.30 11.81
CA LEU A 87 -13.23 4.36 12.53
C LEU A 87 -14.52 4.70 11.79
N PRO A 88 -15.67 4.68 12.47
CA PRO A 88 -16.90 5.17 11.87
C PRO A 88 -16.81 6.67 11.73
N GLN A 89 -16.40 7.12 10.58
CA GLN A 89 -16.30 8.53 10.24
C GLN A 89 -17.38 8.88 9.24
N GLU A 90 -17.99 10.04 9.41
CA GLU A 90 -18.83 10.60 8.37
C GLU A 90 -17.98 10.97 7.17
N ALA A 91 -18.39 10.46 6.04
CA ALA A 91 -17.56 10.38 4.88
C ALA A 91 -17.66 11.61 3.99
N ARG A 92 -16.80 12.56 4.20
CA ARG A 92 -16.59 13.61 3.21
C ARG A 92 -15.10 13.97 3.13
N GLY A 93 -14.38 13.21 2.30
CA GLY A 93 -12.97 13.45 2.13
C GLY A 93 -12.18 13.07 3.38
N GLN A 94 -11.67 11.85 3.40
CA GLN A 94 -10.73 11.39 4.40
C GLN A 94 -9.34 11.43 3.83
N GLY A 95 -8.41 11.92 4.60
CA GLY A 95 -7.02 11.91 4.22
C GLY A 95 -6.14 11.85 5.45
N GLY A 96 -4.99 11.27 5.32
CA GLY A 96 -4.06 11.17 6.42
C GLY A 96 -2.76 10.52 6.02
N VAL A 97 -1.94 10.32 7.03
CA VAL A 97 -0.69 9.58 6.94
C VAL A 97 -0.80 8.30 7.75
N ARG A 98 -0.08 7.28 7.34
CA ARG A 98 -0.09 6.02 8.05
C ARG A 98 1.30 5.42 8.16
N ALA A 99 1.52 4.67 9.22
CA ALA A 99 2.62 3.72 9.29
C ALA A 99 2.11 2.36 8.83
N VAL A 100 3.00 1.56 8.28
CA VAL A 100 2.73 0.19 7.86
C VAL A 100 3.66 -0.72 8.65
N LEU A 101 3.08 -1.68 9.35
CA LEU A 101 3.79 -2.79 9.97
C LEU A 101 3.30 -4.05 9.27
N GLY A 102 4.14 -4.65 8.44
CA GLY A 102 3.72 -5.76 7.61
C GLY A 102 4.58 -6.99 7.78
N THR A 103 4.01 -8.11 7.45
CA THR A 103 4.71 -9.38 7.38
C THR A 103 4.23 -10.20 6.21
N TRP A 104 5.17 -10.86 5.53
CA TRP A 104 4.83 -11.88 4.57
C TRP A 104 4.52 -13.18 5.30
N LEU A 105 3.47 -13.84 4.86
CA LEU A 105 3.09 -15.16 5.35
C LEU A 105 3.68 -16.21 4.41
N ASN A 106 4.46 -17.12 4.95
CA ASN A 106 5.13 -18.16 4.17
C ASN A 106 4.14 -19.28 3.84
N LEU A 107 3.47 -19.14 2.72
CA LEU A 107 2.63 -20.19 2.17
C LEU A 107 3.33 -20.85 0.98
N PRO A 108 3.18 -22.16 0.78
CA PRO A 108 3.83 -22.87 -0.32
C PRO A 108 3.12 -22.64 -1.66
N LEU A 109 2.91 -21.38 -2.02
CA LEU A 109 2.27 -20.98 -3.28
C LEU A 109 3.33 -20.35 -4.18
N PRO A 110 3.55 -20.89 -5.39
CA PRO A 110 4.49 -20.28 -6.32
C PRO A 110 3.94 -18.95 -6.85
N LEU A 111 4.82 -17.95 -6.98
CA LEU A 111 4.53 -16.65 -7.57
C LEU A 111 3.50 -15.78 -6.81
N VAL A 112 2.89 -16.31 -5.76
CA VAL A 112 1.90 -15.60 -4.97
C VAL A 112 2.42 -15.44 -3.55
N GLY A 113 2.50 -14.19 -3.09
CA GLY A 113 2.75 -13.84 -1.71
C GLY A 113 1.46 -13.49 -1.00
N VAL A 114 1.35 -13.88 0.26
CA VAL A 114 0.28 -13.44 1.14
C VAL A 114 0.91 -12.57 2.21
N TYR A 115 0.27 -11.46 2.54
CA TYR A 115 0.77 -10.55 3.55
C TYR A 115 -0.34 -10.08 4.47
N ALA A 116 0.06 -9.70 5.68
CA ALA A 116 -0.81 -9.05 6.65
C ALA A 116 -0.13 -7.77 7.14
N GLU A 117 -0.92 -6.73 7.30
CA GLU A 117 -0.44 -5.41 7.70
C GLU A 117 -1.25 -4.83 8.84
N LEU A 118 -0.58 -4.08 9.70
CA LEU A 118 -1.18 -3.23 10.70
C LEU A 118 -0.89 -1.78 10.33
N HIS A 119 -1.89 -0.94 10.39
CA HIS A 119 -1.81 0.46 9.97
C HIS A 119 -2.16 1.40 11.12
N PRO A 120 -1.21 1.88 11.91
CA PRO A 120 -1.41 3.07 12.73
C PRO A 120 -1.61 4.28 11.82
N VAL A 121 -2.71 5.00 12.01
CA VAL A 121 -3.13 6.09 11.12
C VAL A 121 -3.27 7.38 11.89
N TYR A 122 -2.80 8.47 11.32
CA TYR A 122 -3.12 9.80 11.76
C TYR A 122 -3.94 10.50 10.69
N TYR A 123 -5.21 10.73 10.99
CA TYR A 123 -6.13 11.43 10.09
C TYR A 123 -5.88 12.94 10.16
N LEU A 124 -5.84 13.56 8.98
CA LEU A 124 -5.77 15.01 8.83
C LEU A 124 -7.14 15.56 8.42
N ARG A 125 -7.95 14.75 7.78
CA ARG A 125 -9.31 15.10 7.35
C ARG A 125 -10.25 13.93 7.62
N PRO A 126 -11.52 14.21 7.98
CA PRO A 126 -12.14 15.52 8.15
C PRO A 126 -11.65 16.29 9.38
N ALA A 127 -11.07 15.61 10.36
CA ALA A 127 -10.54 16.21 11.58
C ALA A 127 -9.32 15.44 12.04
N PRO A 128 -8.35 16.10 12.71
CA PRO A 128 -7.18 15.40 13.25
C PRO A 128 -7.57 14.30 14.23
N GLY A 129 -6.93 13.15 14.14
CA GLY A 129 -7.17 12.05 15.05
C GLY A 129 -6.36 10.82 14.73
N PHE A 130 -6.19 9.95 15.71
CA PHE A 130 -5.49 8.69 15.55
C PHE A 130 -6.46 7.53 15.33
N GLY A 131 -6.02 6.57 14.57
CA GLY A 131 -6.75 5.33 14.35
C GLY A 131 -5.82 4.16 14.15
N LEU A 132 -6.38 2.98 14.13
CA LEU A 132 -5.66 1.75 13.87
C LEU A 132 -6.42 0.95 12.82
N GLY A 133 -5.74 0.55 11.80
CA GLY A 133 -6.29 -0.28 10.75
C GLY A 133 -5.43 -1.49 10.47
N GLY A 134 -5.88 -2.30 9.56
CA GLY A 134 -5.15 -3.45 9.11
C GLY A 134 -5.67 -3.97 7.78
N ALA A 135 -4.87 -4.77 7.12
CA ALA A 135 -5.22 -5.39 5.86
C ALA A 135 -4.56 -6.74 5.71
N VAL A 136 -5.20 -7.60 4.96
CA VAL A 136 -4.64 -8.87 4.47
C VAL A 136 -4.72 -8.86 2.97
N GLY A 137 -3.66 -9.27 2.30
CA GLY A 137 -3.60 -9.19 0.86
C GLY A 137 -2.81 -10.29 0.18
N LEU A 138 -2.95 -10.28 -1.13
CA LEU A 138 -2.23 -11.15 -2.05
C LEU A 138 -1.34 -10.29 -2.95
N SER A 139 -0.15 -10.79 -3.22
CA SER A 139 0.82 -10.14 -4.11
C SER A 139 1.29 -11.12 -5.15
N VAL A 140 1.21 -10.74 -6.40
CA VAL A 140 1.60 -11.58 -7.54
C VAL A 140 2.68 -10.85 -8.33
N GLY A 141 3.78 -11.55 -8.61
CA GLY A 141 4.83 -11.04 -9.48
C GLY A 141 4.34 -10.95 -10.93
N LEU A 142 4.67 -9.85 -11.57
CA LEU A 142 4.36 -9.62 -12.97
C LEU A 142 5.56 -9.89 -13.87
#